data_253c2e762e37b2d39f27e8be59d54e6a
#
_entry.id   253c2e762e37b2d39f27e8be59d54e6a
#
_cell.length_a   1.000
_cell.length_b   1.000
_cell.length_c   1.000
_cell.angle_alpha   90.00
_cell.angle_beta   90.00
_cell.angle_gamma   90.00
#
_symmetry.space_group_name_H-M   'P 1'
#
loop_
_entity.id
_entity.type
_entity.pdbx_description
1 polymer ?
#
loop_
_entity_poly.entity_id
_entity_poly.type
_entity_poly.pdbx_seq_one_letter_code
_entity_poly.pdbx_strand_id
1 'polypeptide(L)'
;MEKSPDTIVLVDRNLTLVKVISAKDDYYHYLANNCIGKQPQALFPDGKNYDQYEIYRAAVKRVFEEQVKVDFSFEVSFEGKNYYYLSQASLFNEELVIVYTRDVSSLKTEKNLQELINTILDRLPLGVFVKDGDNHFNYLYWNHFMEEITGIETREIEGHDDFEVNYNALMTAEERLETDMNVIKTGLTARFKGKVKSASGDYRDIEVAKYPISLNNGKPLVLALWRDITSELATE
;
A
#
# COMPACT_ATOMS: atom_id res chain seq x y z
N MET A 1 -12.15 9.56 -9.01
CA MET A 1 -10.70 9.83 -9.06
C MET A 1 -10.47 11.01 -9.99
N GLU A 2 -10.26 12.20 -9.46
CA GLU A 2 -9.75 13.30 -10.27
C GLU A 2 -8.33 12.94 -10.69
N LYS A 3 -8.11 12.84 -11.99
CA LYS A 3 -6.76 12.67 -12.53
C LYS A 3 -5.95 13.90 -12.14
N SER A 4 -4.92 13.74 -11.31
CA SER A 4 -3.91 14.77 -11.12
C SER A 4 -3.36 15.11 -12.52
N PRO A 5 -3.40 16.34 -12.97
CA PRO A 5 -2.90 16.67 -14.29
C PRO A 5 -1.39 16.53 -14.29
N ASP A 6 -0.90 15.89 -15.32
CA ASP A 6 0.52 15.74 -15.55
C ASP A 6 1.17 17.13 -15.71
N THR A 7 2.34 17.31 -15.13
CA THR A 7 3.17 18.50 -15.35
C THR A 7 4.01 18.29 -16.60
N ILE A 8 4.17 19.35 -17.38
CA ILE A 8 5.00 19.34 -18.60
C ILE A 8 6.15 20.32 -18.41
N VAL A 9 7.35 19.85 -18.67
CA VAL A 9 8.58 20.62 -18.58
C VAL A 9 9.28 20.62 -19.93
N LEU A 10 9.73 21.79 -20.39
CA LEU A 10 10.60 21.94 -21.57
C LEU A 10 12.02 22.27 -21.11
N VAL A 11 12.98 21.53 -21.64
CA VAL A 11 14.41 21.62 -21.28
C VAL A 11 15.25 21.70 -22.54
N ASP A 12 16.23 22.58 -22.54
CA ASP A 12 17.16 22.73 -23.67
C ASP A 12 18.36 21.76 -23.59
N ARG A 13 19.25 21.80 -24.60
CA ARG A 13 20.46 20.96 -24.69
C ARG A 13 21.43 21.19 -23.52
N ASN A 14 21.42 22.36 -22.90
CA ASN A 14 22.23 22.69 -21.72
C ASN A 14 21.53 22.26 -20.42
N LEU A 15 20.40 21.56 -20.53
CA LEU A 15 19.53 21.18 -19.46
C LEU A 15 18.85 22.38 -18.77
N THR A 16 18.84 23.56 -19.37
CA THR A 16 18.18 24.75 -18.81
C THR A 16 16.69 24.56 -18.88
N LEU A 17 16.01 24.87 -17.79
CA LEU A 17 14.56 24.86 -17.70
C LEU A 17 13.97 26.00 -18.52
N VAL A 18 13.34 25.66 -19.66
CA VAL A 18 12.77 26.66 -20.58
C VAL A 18 11.36 27.02 -20.19
N LYS A 19 10.54 26.03 -19.81
CA LYS A 19 9.13 26.24 -19.46
C LYS A 19 8.58 25.12 -18.58
N VAL A 20 7.70 25.48 -17.67
CA VAL A 20 6.84 24.55 -16.90
C VAL A 20 5.39 24.87 -17.25
N ILE A 21 4.60 23.84 -17.56
CA ILE A 21 3.19 23.97 -17.90
C ILE A 21 2.40 23.08 -16.95
N SER A 22 1.30 23.62 -16.40
CA SER A 22 0.39 22.88 -15.52
C SER A 22 1.01 22.38 -14.21
N ALA A 23 1.85 23.21 -13.57
CA ALA A 23 2.38 22.92 -12.23
C ALA A 23 1.27 22.98 -11.18
N LYS A 24 0.92 21.84 -10.57
CA LYS A 24 -0.10 21.79 -9.51
C LYS A 24 0.45 21.45 -8.14
N ASP A 25 1.60 20.83 -8.05
CA ASP A 25 2.27 20.61 -6.78
C ASP A 25 3.21 21.76 -6.40
N ASP A 26 3.54 21.86 -5.12
CA ASP A 26 4.36 22.94 -4.57
C ASP A 26 5.74 22.99 -5.21
N TYR A 27 6.33 21.81 -5.49
CA TYR A 27 7.66 21.73 -6.09
C TYR A 27 7.69 22.26 -7.53
N TYR A 28 6.79 21.82 -8.41
CA TYR A 28 6.75 22.33 -9.78
C TYR A 28 6.25 23.77 -9.85
N HIS A 29 5.42 24.21 -8.92
CA HIS A 29 5.06 25.62 -8.77
C HIS A 29 6.28 26.48 -8.42
N TYR A 30 7.12 26.00 -7.50
CA TYR A 30 8.40 26.65 -7.20
C TYR A 30 9.31 26.71 -8.44
N LEU A 31 9.45 25.62 -9.20
CA LEU A 31 10.26 25.59 -10.42
C LEU A 31 9.76 26.59 -11.46
N ALA A 32 8.46 26.65 -11.69
CA ALA A 32 7.85 27.57 -12.65
C ALA A 32 8.11 29.04 -12.30
N ASN A 33 8.15 29.38 -11.03
CA ASN A 33 8.32 30.76 -10.57
C ASN A 33 9.80 31.17 -10.39
N ASN A 34 10.70 30.21 -10.10
CA ASN A 34 12.05 30.54 -9.62
C ASN A 34 13.19 29.97 -10.46
N CYS A 35 12.93 28.97 -11.32
CA CYS A 35 14.00 28.21 -11.97
C CYS A 35 14.02 28.31 -13.50
N ILE A 36 13.06 28.97 -14.13
CA ILE A 36 13.07 29.20 -15.58
C ILE A 36 14.32 30.00 -15.98
N GLY A 37 15.01 29.55 -17.02
CA GLY A 37 16.28 30.10 -17.49
C GLY A 37 17.50 29.70 -16.67
N LYS A 38 17.31 28.89 -15.62
CA LYS A 38 18.40 28.40 -14.76
C LYS A 38 18.81 26.97 -15.10
N GLN A 39 20.06 26.67 -14.79
CA GLN A 39 20.58 25.31 -14.95
C GLN A 39 20.04 24.34 -13.88
N PRO A 40 20.13 23.04 -14.15
CA PRO A 40 19.42 21.97 -13.42
C PRO A 40 19.72 21.84 -11.93
N GLN A 41 20.86 22.34 -11.46
CA GLN A 41 21.15 22.38 -10.02
C GLN A 41 20.11 23.18 -9.23
N ALA A 42 19.40 24.12 -9.92
CA ALA A 42 18.29 24.85 -9.34
C ALA A 42 16.98 24.01 -9.27
N LEU A 43 16.92 22.88 -9.99
CA LEU A 43 15.79 21.94 -9.93
C LEU A 43 15.82 21.07 -8.67
N PHE A 44 17.00 20.99 -8.00
CA PHE A 44 17.23 20.15 -6.82
C PHE A 44 17.93 20.99 -5.73
N PRO A 45 17.24 21.94 -5.09
CA PRO A 45 17.85 23.04 -4.36
C PRO A 45 18.64 22.65 -3.10
N ASP A 46 18.42 21.47 -2.56
CA ASP A 46 18.95 21.13 -1.22
C ASP A 46 20.28 20.33 -1.24
N GLY A 47 20.90 20.11 -2.39
CA GLY A 47 22.09 19.26 -2.51
C GLY A 47 21.91 17.80 -2.09
N LYS A 48 20.78 17.49 -1.42
CA LYS A 48 20.40 16.15 -0.96
C LYS A 48 19.85 15.26 -2.06
N ASN A 49 19.44 15.84 -3.19
CA ASN A 49 18.80 15.14 -4.30
C ASN A 49 19.74 14.97 -5.49
N TYR A 50 21.07 14.97 -5.27
CA TYR A 50 22.05 14.92 -6.37
C TYR A 50 21.90 13.65 -7.23
N ASP A 51 21.67 12.49 -6.61
CA ASP A 51 21.47 11.24 -7.33
C ASP A 51 20.21 11.29 -8.21
N GLN A 52 19.16 11.93 -7.73
CA GLN A 52 17.90 12.11 -8.45
C GLN A 52 18.07 13.08 -9.62
N TYR A 53 18.89 14.11 -9.44
CA TYR A 53 19.30 14.98 -10.53
C TYR A 53 20.05 14.23 -11.62
N GLU A 54 20.97 13.33 -11.28
CA GLU A 54 21.71 12.55 -12.29
C GLU A 54 20.79 11.60 -13.06
N ILE A 55 19.75 11.04 -12.44
CA ILE A 55 18.71 10.26 -13.14
C ILE A 55 18.00 11.12 -14.18
N TYR A 56 17.53 12.29 -13.78
CA TYR A 56 16.85 13.24 -14.66
C TYR A 56 17.76 13.68 -15.82
N ARG A 57 19.00 14.07 -15.50
CA ARG A 57 20.02 14.49 -16.45
C ARG A 57 20.35 13.40 -17.47
N ALA A 58 20.56 12.18 -17.03
CA ALA A 58 20.86 11.05 -17.89
C ALA A 58 19.70 10.77 -18.85
N ALA A 59 18.46 10.82 -18.38
CA ALA A 59 17.27 10.62 -19.21
C ALA A 59 17.18 11.68 -20.30
N VAL A 60 17.31 12.97 -19.97
CA VAL A 60 17.21 14.07 -20.95
C VAL A 60 18.37 14.02 -21.97
N LYS A 61 19.60 13.76 -21.51
CA LYS A 61 20.75 13.59 -22.40
C LYS A 61 20.55 12.47 -23.43
N ARG A 62 20.09 11.33 -22.93
CA ARG A 62 19.83 10.16 -23.75
C ARG A 62 18.80 10.44 -24.85
N VAL A 63 17.76 11.24 -24.56
CA VAL A 63 16.79 11.67 -25.58
C VAL A 63 17.47 12.47 -26.71
N PHE A 64 18.39 13.40 -26.39
CA PHE A 64 19.11 14.19 -27.40
C PHE A 64 20.10 13.35 -28.21
N GLU A 65 20.77 12.40 -27.59
CA GLU A 65 21.82 11.59 -28.22
C GLU A 65 21.23 10.45 -29.06
N GLU A 66 20.24 9.74 -28.56
CA GLU A 66 19.67 8.54 -29.18
C GLU A 66 18.35 8.80 -29.92
N GLN A 67 17.73 9.96 -29.74
CA GLN A 67 16.42 10.36 -30.31
C GLN A 67 15.28 9.37 -29.95
N VAL A 68 15.35 8.75 -28.78
CA VAL A 68 14.36 7.81 -28.27
C VAL A 68 13.54 8.43 -27.13
N LYS A 69 12.37 7.85 -26.85
CA LYS A 69 11.64 8.15 -25.63
C LYS A 69 12.30 7.43 -24.46
N VAL A 70 12.41 8.09 -23.31
CA VAL A 70 12.99 7.55 -22.09
C VAL A 70 12.00 7.68 -20.96
N ASP A 71 11.60 6.55 -20.39
CA ASP A 71 10.80 6.50 -19.14
C ASP A 71 11.75 6.43 -17.94
N PHE A 72 11.48 7.22 -16.92
CA PHE A 72 12.29 7.24 -15.70
C PHE A 72 11.43 7.67 -14.50
N SER A 73 11.94 7.44 -13.31
CA SER A 73 11.34 7.93 -12.07
C SER A 73 12.39 8.63 -11.23
N PHE A 74 11.97 9.60 -10.46
CA PHE A 74 12.84 10.29 -9.51
C PHE A 74 12.03 10.77 -8.31
N GLU A 75 12.74 11.07 -7.22
CA GLU A 75 12.14 11.64 -6.03
C GLU A 75 12.80 12.96 -5.67
N VAL A 76 12.04 13.84 -5.02
CA VAL A 76 12.52 15.13 -4.56
C VAL A 76 12.00 15.38 -3.16
N SER A 77 12.91 15.76 -2.25
CA SER A 77 12.53 16.33 -0.97
C SER A 77 12.49 17.84 -1.10
N PHE A 78 11.32 18.45 -0.89
CA PHE A 78 11.12 19.88 -0.98
C PHE A 78 10.25 20.36 0.19
N GLU A 79 10.73 21.36 0.95
CA GLU A 79 10.03 21.93 2.12
C GLU A 79 9.53 20.88 3.13
N GLY A 80 10.35 19.83 3.36
CA GLY A 80 10.02 18.75 4.30
C GLY A 80 9.02 17.70 3.78
N LYS A 81 8.58 17.81 2.54
CA LYS A 81 7.75 16.81 1.86
C LYS A 81 8.57 16.03 0.83
N ASN A 82 8.24 14.76 0.66
CA ASN A 82 8.81 13.92 -0.39
C ASN A 82 7.81 13.76 -1.53
N TYR A 83 8.27 14.08 -2.73
CA TYR A 83 7.52 13.92 -3.99
C TYR A 83 8.13 12.79 -4.80
N TYR A 84 7.28 11.93 -5.37
CA TYR A 84 7.66 10.80 -6.20
C TYR A 84 7.05 10.97 -7.58
N TYR A 85 7.91 10.98 -8.60
CA TYR A 85 7.52 11.27 -9.97
C TYR A 85 7.78 10.11 -10.92
N LEU A 86 6.79 9.81 -11.76
CA LEU A 86 6.96 9.02 -12.97
C LEU A 86 7.01 9.97 -14.15
N SER A 87 8.05 9.85 -14.97
CA SER A 87 8.33 10.78 -16.06
C SER A 87 8.65 10.06 -17.36
N GLN A 88 8.28 10.70 -18.46
CA GLN A 88 8.68 10.33 -19.81
C GLN A 88 9.28 11.54 -20.50
N ALA A 89 10.51 11.41 -20.96
CA ALA A 89 11.19 12.38 -21.78
C ALA A 89 11.14 11.99 -23.25
N SER A 90 10.90 12.95 -24.13
CA SER A 90 10.94 12.77 -25.58
C SER A 90 11.39 14.02 -26.29
N LEU A 91 11.92 13.88 -27.50
CA LEU A 91 12.33 15.02 -28.31
C LEU A 91 11.11 15.85 -28.72
N PHE A 92 11.11 17.15 -28.41
CA PHE A 92 10.10 18.10 -28.86
C PHE A 92 10.50 18.70 -30.22
N ASN A 93 11.76 19.10 -30.34
CA ASN A 93 12.45 19.51 -31.57
C ASN A 93 13.97 19.36 -31.39
N GLU A 94 14.78 19.79 -32.35
CA GLU A 94 16.22 19.65 -32.29
C GLU A 94 16.89 20.35 -31.10
N GLU A 95 16.26 21.36 -30.51
CA GLU A 95 16.78 22.16 -29.40
C GLU A 95 16.15 21.83 -28.04
N LEU A 96 14.99 21.17 -28.03
CA LEU A 96 14.18 20.97 -26.79
C LEU A 96 13.75 19.53 -26.60
N VAL A 97 13.80 19.09 -25.36
CA VAL A 97 13.16 17.87 -24.84
C VAL A 97 11.93 18.28 -24.05
N ILE A 98 10.83 17.56 -24.25
CA ILE A 98 9.63 17.64 -23.45
C ILE A 98 9.65 16.51 -22.44
N VAL A 99 9.42 16.83 -21.18
CA VAL A 99 9.30 15.87 -20.08
C VAL A 99 7.88 15.95 -19.53
N TYR A 100 7.14 14.85 -19.68
CA TYR A 100 5.85 14.65 -19.00
C TYR A 100 6.10 14.02 -17.66
N THR A 101 5.51 14.59 -16.62
CA THR A 101 5.73 14.14 -15.25
C THR A 101 4.42 14.00 -14.51
N ARG A 102 4.23 12.86 -13.88
CA ARG A 102 3.08 12.54 -13.02
C ARG A 102 3.53 12.42 -11.58
N ASP A 103 2.90 13.17 -10.68
CA ASP A 103 3.04 12.97 -9.24
C ASP A 103 2.32 11.68 -8.82
N VAL A 104 3.07 10.75 -8.22
CA VAL A 104 2.59 9.48 -7.67
C VAL A 104 2.86 9.37 -6.17
N SER A 105 3.12 10.49 -5.50
CA SER A 105 3.48 10.54 -4.08
C SER A 105 2.40 9.91 -3.18
N SER A 106 1.14 10.18 -3.46
CA SER A 106 0.02 9.58 -2.73
C SER A 106 -0.01 8.05 -2.87
N LEU A 107 0.17 7.53 -4.08
CA LEU A 107 0.19 6.08 -4.35
C LEU A 107 1.34 5.38 -3.65
N LYS A 108 2.53 6.00 -3.63
CA LYS A 108 3.69 5.42 -2.94
C LYS A 108 3.50 5.44 -1.42
N THR A 109 2.90 6.49 -0.88
CA THR A 109 2.60 6.60 0.54
C THR A 109 1.58 5.56 0.98
N GLU A 110 0.49 5.37 0.22
CA GLU A 110 -0.52 4.33 0.48
C GLU A 110 0.10 2.94 0.46
N LYS A 111 0.91 2.63 -0.56
CA LYS A 111 1.60 1.34 -0.66
C LYS A 111 2.55 1.11 0.52
N ASN A 112 3.38 2.08 0.88
CA ASN A 112 4.28 1.97 2.02
C ASN A 112 3.54 1.77 3.34
N LEU A 113 2.41 2.46 3.54
CA LEU A 113 1.56 2.28 4.71
C LEU A 113 0.93 0.88 4.75
N GLN A 114 0.46 0.39 3.61
CA GLN A 114 -0.09 -0.96 3.50
C GLN A 114 0.97 -2.04 3.81
N GLU A 115 2.17 -1.90 3.26
CA GLU A 115 3.30 -2.79 3.54
C GLU A 115 3.70 -2.75 5.02
N LEU A 116 3.69 -1.57 5.64
CA LEU A 116 3.96 -1.42 7.08
C LEU A 116 2.89 -2.11 7.94
N ILE A 117 1.61 -1.89 7.64
CA ILE A 117 0.49 -2.53 8.34
C ILE A 117 0.59 -4.04 8.23
N ASN A 118 0.77 -4.59 7.03
CA ASN A 118 0.91 -6.02 6.82
C ASN A 118 2.11 -6.57 7.60
N THR A 119 3.27 -5.90 7.55
CA THR A 119 4.46 -6.32 8.31
C THR A 119 4.23 -6.34 9.81
N ILE A 120 3.49 -5.36 10.36
CA ILE A 120 3.14 -5.33 11.78
C ILE A 120 2.23 -6.49 12.12
N LEU A 121 1.15 -6.70 11.35
CA LEU A 121 0.16 -7.76 11.60
C LEU A 121 0.77 -9.16 11.49
N ASP A 122 1.72 -9.38 10.57
CA ASP A 122 2.42 -10.67 10.42
C ASP A 122 3.43 -10.95 11.54
N ARG A 123 3.88 -9.90 12.26
CA ARG A 123 4.79 -10.06 13.38
C ARG A 123 4.11 -10.16 14.73
N LEU A 124 2.81 -9.96 14.79
CA LEU A 124 2.06 -10.16 16.04
C LEU A 124 1.95 -11.67 16.34
N PRO A 125 2.15 -12.10 17.61
CA PRO A 125 1.91 -13.48 18.03
C PRO A 125 0.40 -13.71 18.24
N LEU A 126 -0.40 -13.29 17.26
CA LEU A 126 -1.86 -13.33 17.25
C LEU A 126 -2.33 -13.65 15.83
N GLY A 127 -3.26 -14.58 15.71
CA GLY A 127 -4.01 -14.77 14.48
C GLY A 127 -4.95 -13.59 14.26
N VAL A 128 -4.85 -13.00 13.07
CA VAL A 128 -5.70 -11.87 12.67
C VAL A 128 -6.36 -12.21 11.34
N PHE A 129 -7.68 -12.09 11.29
CA PHE A 129 -8.40 -12.11 10.02
C PHE A 129 -9.53 -11.08 10.00
N VAL A 130 -9.93 -10.69 8.80
CA VAL A 130 -11.04 -9.76 8.56
C VAL A 130 -11.99 -10.37 7.56
N LYS A 131 -13.30 -10.25 7.81
CA LYS A 131 -14.36 -10.70 6.89
C LYS A 131 -15.26 -9.55 6.46
N ASP A 132 -15.78 -9.66 5.25
CA ASP A 132 -16.68 -8.71 4.60
C ASP A 132 -18.14 -8.98 4.96
N GLY A 133 -18.74 -8.15 5.80
CA GLY A 133 -20.12 -8.31 6.24
C GLY A 133 -21.19 -8.13 5.14
N ASP A 134 -20.85 -7.45 4.05
CA ASP A 134 -21.73 -7.23 2.91
C ASP A 134 -21.59 -8.27 1.80
N ASN A 135 -20.52 -9.09 1.84
CA ASN A 135 -20.20 -10.05 0.81
C ASN A 135 -20.00 -11.45 1.40
N HIS A 136 -21.08 -12.10 1.82
CA HIS A 136 -21.11 -13.49 2.34
C HIS A 136 -20.11 -13.80 3.44
N PHE A 137 -19.59 -12.79 4.14
CA PHE A 137 -18.50 -12.91 5.11
C PHE A 137 -17.23 -13.54 4.53
N ASN A 138 -16.93 -13.24 3.26
CA ASN A 138 -15.69 -13.66 2.64
C ASN A 138 -14.49 -13.06 3.37
N TYR A 139 -13.42 -13.83 3.47
CA TYR A 139 -12.17 -13.39 4.07
C TYR A 139 -11.50 -12.33 3.18
N LEU A 140 -11.22 -11.17 3.79
CA LEU A 140 -10.50 -10.05 3.17
C LEU A 140 -9.03 -9.98 3.61
N TYR A 141 -8.72 -10.57 4.73
CA TYR A 141 -7.38 -10.56 5.31
C TYR A 141 -7.16 -11.80 6.19
N TRP A 142 -5.96 -12.32 6.15
CA TRP A 142 -5.50 -13.49 6.88
C TRP A 142 -4.00 -13.35 7.11
N ASN A 143 -3.52 -13.26 8.36
CA ASN A 143 -2.10 -13.04 8.61
C ASN A 143 -1.31 -14.35 8.71
N HIS A 144 0.02 -14.23 8.68
CA HIS A 144 0.94 -15.36 8.73
C HIS A 144 0.75 -16.28 9.95
N PHE A 145 0.41 -15.73 11.13
CA PHE A 145 0.14 -16.53 12.32
C PHE A 145 -1.09 -17.46 12.13
N MET A 146 -2.10 -17.02 11.39
CA MET A 146 -3.23 -17.87 11.01
C MET A 146 -2.80 -19.00 10.06
N GLU A 147 -1.89 -18.72 9.13
CA GLU A 147 -1.31 -19.74 8.25
C GLU A 147 -0.55 -20.81 9.06
N GLU A 148 0.26 -20.40 10.04
CA GLU A 148 1.00 -21.33 10.92
C GLU A 148 0.07 -22.23 11.75
N ILE A 149 -1.02 -21.68 12.28
CA ILE A 149 -1.95 -22.46 13.10
C ILE A 149 -2.81 -23.39 12.25
N THR A 150 -3.39 -22.86 11.18
CA THR A 150 -4.40 -23.60 10.40
C THR A 150 -3.81 -24.44 9.27
N GLY A 151 -2.63 -24.09 8.78
CA GLY A 151 -2.00 -24.67 7.60
C GLY A 151 -2.57 -24.21 6.28
N ILE A 152 -3.41 -23.17 6.29
CA ILE A 152 -4.03 -22.58 5.08
C ILE A 152 -3.32 -21.28 4.73
N GLU A 153 -2.81 -21.21 3.52
CA GLU A 153 -2.17 -20.01 3.00
C GLU A 153 -3.21 -18.92 2.67
N THR A 154 -2.84 -17.67 2.82
CA THR A 154 -3.69 -16.50 2.53
C THR A 154 -4.34 -16.59 1.14
N ARG A 155 -3.61 -17.03 0.12
CA ARG A 155 -4.12 -17.18 -1.26
C ARG A 155 -5.23 -18.22 -1.43
N GLU A 156 -5.37 -19.14 -0.47
CA GLU A 156 -6.37 -20.22 -0.50
C GLU A 156 -7.67 -19.81 0.22
N ILE A 157 -7.61 -18.78 1.05
CA ILE A 157 -8.73 -18.33 1.87
C ILE A 157 -9.28 -16.95 1.45
N GLU A 158 -8.45 -16.08 0.93
CA GLU A 158 -8.86 -14.72 0.55
C GLU A 158 -9.93 -14.76 -0.56
N GLY A 159 -11.02 -14.05 -0.34
CA GLY A 159 -12.17 -14.03 -1.26
C GLY A 159 -13.16 -15.17 -1.09
N HIS A 160 -12.87 -16.18 -0.26
CA HIS A 160 -13.75 -17.31 0.03
C HIS A 160 -14.51 -17.12 1.35
N ASP A 161 -15.61 -17.82 1.52
CA ASP A 161 -16.38 -17.87 2.76
C ASP A 161 -16.05 -19.12 3.61
N ASP A 162 -16.72 -19.26 4.75
CA ASP A 162 -16.52 -20.38 5.69
C ASP A 162 -16.92 -21.75 5.13
N PHE A 163 -17.78 -21.81 4.12
CA PHE A 163 -18.27 -23.04 3.51
C PHE A 163 -17.35 -23.54 2.40
N GLU A 164 -16.61 -22.65 1.79
CA GLU A 164 -15.68 -22.96 0.71
C GLU A 164 -14.32 -23.40 1.24
N VAL A 165 -13.96 -23.00 2.47
CA VAL A 165 -12.65 -23.29 3.07
C VAL A 165 -12.78 -24.31 4.20
N ASN A 166 -12.06 -25.42 4.06
CA ASN A 166 -12.05 -26.49 5.07
C ASN A 166 -10.76 -26.45 5.91
N TYR A 167 -10.86 -25.96 7.14
CA TYR A 167 -9.79 -26.01 8.11
C TYR A 167 -10.30 -26.46 9.49
N ASN A 168 -9.38 -26.90 10.35
CA ASN A 168 -9.71 -27.31 11.72
C ASN A 168 -10.04 -26.08 12.57
N ALA A 169 -11.28 -25.59 12.43
CA ALA A 169 -11.78 -24.47 13.22
C ALA A 169 -12.42 -24.96 14.53
N LEU A 170 -12.57 -24.03 15.48
CA LEU A 170 -13.28 -24.29 16.75
C LEU A 170 -14.76 -24.57 16.57
N MET A 171 -15.34 -24.13 15.48
CA MET A 171 -16.77 -24.10 15.18
C MET A 171 -17.02 -24.59 13.76
N THR A 172 -18.21 -25.09 13.50
CA THR A 172 -18.66 -25.40 12.14
C THR A 172 -18.78 -24.12 11.30
N ALA A 173 -18.89 -24.24 9.98
CA ALA A 173 -19.08 -23.09 9.08
C ALA A 173 -20.36 -22.32 9.43
N GLU A 174 -21.44 -23.04 9.74
CA GLU A 174 -22.73 -22.46 10.14
C GLU A 174 -22.60 -21.66 11.46
N GLU A 175 -21.96 -22.22 12.47
CA GLU A 175 -21.76 -21.55 13.76
C GLU A 175 -20.87 -20.31 13.62
N ARG A 176 -19.86 -20.37 12.74
CA ARG A 176 -19.01 -19.21 12.44
C ARG A 176 -19.79 -18.10 11.77
N LEU A 177 -20.61 -18.42 10.77
CA LEU A 177 -21.48 -17.48 10.08
C LEU A 177 -22.50 -16.85 11.04
N GLU A 178 -23.18 -17.66 11.87
CA GLU A 178 -24.14 -17.17 12.86
C GLU A 178 -23.49 -16.18 13.82
N THR A 179 -22.28 -16.51 14.31
CA THR A 179 -21.51 -15.62 15.19
C THR A 179 -21.17 -14.30 14.50
N ASP A 180 -20.70 -14.35 13.25
CA ASP A 180 -20.33 -13.15 12.47
C ASP A 180 -21.55 -12.26 12.21
N MET A 181 -22.68 -12.83 11.81
CA MET A 181 -23.94 -12.12 11.65
C MET A 181 -24.40 -11.45 12.95
N ASN A 182 -24.30 -12.16 14.08
CA ASN A 182 -24.70 -11.63 15.37
C ASN A 182 -23.81 -10.46 15.82
N VAL A 183 -22.50 -10.55 15.60
CA VAL A 183 -21.53 -9.48 15.89
C VAL A 183 -21.89 -8.21 15.12
N ILE A 184 -22.17 -8.31 13.80
CA ILE A 184 -22.58 -7.15 12.99
C ILE A 184 -23.94 -6.61 13.43
N LYS A 185 -24.92 -7.49 13.63
CA LYS A 185 -26.29 -7.09 13.98
C LYS A 185 -26.39 -6.40 15.33
N THR A 186 -25.65 -6.87 16.33
CA THR A 186 -25.73 -6.35 17.71
C THR A 186 -24.73 -5.24 17.99
N GLY A 187 -23.66 -5.13 17.21
CA GLY A 187 -22.54 -4.25 17.49
C GLY A 187 -21.70 -4.68 18.70
N LEU A 188 -21.91 -5.91 19.21
CA LEU A 188 -21.21 -6.42 20.39
C LEU A 188 -20.09 -7.39 20.00
N THR A 189 -19.01 -7.36 20.77
CA THR A 189 -17.89 -8.29 20.64
C THR A 189 -18.31 -9.69 21.09
N ALA A 190 -18.05 -10.72 20.28
CA ALA A 190 -18.13 -12.12 20.69
C ALA A 190 -16.78 -12.62 21.19
N ARG A 191 -16.77 -13.42 22.28
CA ARG A 191 -15.56 -14.07 22.82
C ARG A 191 -15.86 -15.52 23.16
N PHE A 192 -14.94 -16.41 22.80
CA PHE A 192 -15.03 -17.83 23.12
C PHE A 192 -13.64 -18.47 23.15
N LYS A 193 -13.54 -19.65 23.78
CA LYS A 193 -12.31 -20.43 23.88
C LYS A 193 -12.56 -21.85 23.37
N GLY A 194 -11.53 -22.50 22.88
CA GLY A 194 -11.60 -23.90 22.49
C GLY A 194 -10.26 -24.44 22.02
N LYS A 195 -10.25 -25.71 21.60
CA LYS A 195 -9.05 -26.39 21.13
C LYS A 195 -9.07 -26.50 19.61
N VAL A 196 -7.98 -26.14 18.98
CA VAL A 196 -7.74 -26.39 17.53
C VAL A 196 -6.57 -27.37 17.37
N LYS A 197 -6.63 -28.19 16.34
CA LYS A 197 -5.50 -28.98 15.91
C LYS A 197 -4.71 -28.16 14.90
N SER A 198 -3.47 -27.80 15.26
CA SER A 198 -2.61 -27.02 14.38
C SER A 198 -2.15 -27.81 13.14
N ALA A 199 -1.58 -27.11 12.17
CA ALA A 199 -1.00 -27.73 10.97
C ALA A 199 0.11 -28.78 11.31
N SER A 200 0.85 -28.57 12.41
CA SER A 200 1.86 -29.51 12.90
C SER A 200 1.25 -30.77 13.56
N GLY A 201 -0.06 -30.78 13.78
CA GLY A 201 -0.79 -31.88 14.42
C GLY A 201 -0.99 -31.74 15.93
N ASP A 202 -0.39 -30.74 16.55
CA ASP A 202 -0.52 -30.46 17.98
C ASP A 202 -1.84 -29.75 18.29
N TYR A 203 -2.37 -30.03 19.50
CA TYR A 203 -3.56 -29.29 19.97
C TYR A 203 -3.13 -28.00 20.67
N ARG A 204 -3.81 -26.91 20.32
CA ARG A 204 -3.63 -25.60 20.93
C ARG A 204 -4.92 -25.08 21.53
N ASP A 205 -4.80 -24.49 22.70
CA ASP A 205 -5.90 -23.78 23.34
C ASP A 205 -5.93 -22.34 22.82
N ILE A 206 -7.02 -21.97 22.15
CA ILE A 206 -7.16 -20.68 21.48
C ILE A 206 -8.29 -19.88 22.15
N GLU A 207 -8.02 -18.62 22.44
CA GLU A 207 -9.05 -17.63 22.73
C GLU A 207 -9.32 -16.80 21.48
N VAL A 208 -10.60 -16.70 21.11
CA VAL A 208 -11.06 -15.92 19.95
C VAL A 208 -11.86 -14.73 20.43
N ALA A 209 -11.60 -13.56 19.82
CA ALA A 209 -12.43 -12.37 19.98
C ALA A 209 -12.83 -11.84 18.60
N LYS A 210 -14.11 -11.66 18.34
CA LYS A 210 -14.66 -11.08 17.11
C LYS A 210 -15.24 -9.70 17.40
N TYR A 211 -14.82 -8.71 16.64
CA TYR A 211 -15.19 -7.30 16.79
C TYR A 211 -15.94 -6.82 15.55
N PRO A 212 -17.09 -6.12 15.72
CA PRO A 212 -17.67 -5.39 14.61
C PRO A 212 -16.82 -4.13 14.34
N ILE A 213 -16.44 -3.95 13.10
CA ILE A 213 -15.79 -2.72 12.63
C ILE A 213 -16.48 -2.21 11.38
N SER A 214 -16.34 -0.93 11.08
CA SER A 214 -16.92 -0.32 9.88
C SER A 214 -15.90 0.58 9.21
N LEU A 215 -15.86 0.53 7.89
CA LEU A 215 -15.08 1.48 7.11
C LEU A 215 -15.78 2.85 7.07
N ASN A 216 -15.06 3.89 6.64
CA ASN A 216 -15.59 5.26 6.52
C ASN A 216 -16.81 5.39 5.60
N ASN A 217 -16.98 4.46 4.64
CA ASN A 217 -18.15 4.38 3.75
C ASN A 217 -19.33 3.62 4.36
N GLY A 218 -19.23 3.20 5.62
CA GLY A 218 -20.27 2.45 6.33
C GLY A 218 -20.24 0.94 6.09
N LYS A 219 -19.31 0.41 5.30
CA LYS A 219 -19.19 -1.03 5.03
C LYS A 219 -18.89 -1.81 6.33
N PRO A 220 -19.75 -2.78 6.72
CA PRO A 220 -19.53 -3.56 7.93
C PRO A 220 -18.49 -4.65 7.70
N LEU A 221 -17.60 -4.83 8.68
CA LEU A 221 -16.58 -5.87 8.68
C LEU A 221 -16.56 -6.57 10.05
N VAL A 222 -16.10 -7.82 10.05
CA VAL A 222 -15.77 -8.57 11.29
C VAL A 222 -14.24 -8.69 11.36
N LEU A 223 -13.64 -8.10 12.38
CA LEU A 223 -12.26 -8.34 12.78
C LEU A 223 -12.21 -9.46 13.81
N ALA A 224 -11.45 -10.51 13.57
CA ALA A 224 -11.21 -11.57 14.54
C ALA A 224 -9.75 -11.64 14.96
N LEU A 225 -9.54 -11.86 16.25
CA LEU A 225 -8.24 -12.08 16.88
C LEU A 225 -8.22 -13.47 17.50
N TRP A 226 -7.19 -14.27 17.19
CA TRP A 226 -6.92 -15.57 17.78
C TRP A 226 -5.67 -15.51 18.64
N ARG A 227 -5.78 -15.79 19.93
CA ARG A 227 -4.65 -15.82 20.86
C ARG A 227 -4.40 -17.26 21.30
N ASP A 228 -3.19 -17.76 21.11
CA ASP A 228 -2.76 -19.04 21.68
C ASP A 228 -2.55 -18.85 23.19
N ILE A 229 -3.30 -19.59 23.99
CA ILE A 229 -3.26 -19.56 25.45
C ILE A 229 -2.76 -20.88 26.03
N THR A 230 -2.21 -21.79 25.21
CA THR A 230 -1.79 -23.14 25.60
C THR A 230 -0.79 -23.10 26.76
N SER A 231 0.19 -22.19 26.67
CA SER A 231 1.20 -22.05 27.73
C SER A 231 0.66 -21.45 29.03
N GLU A 232 -0.36 -20.63 28.97
CA GLU A 232 -1.00 -20.02 30.15
C GLU A 232 -1.76 -21.08 30.97
N LEU A 233 -2.47 -21.99 30.28
CA LEU A 233 -3.25 -23.06 30.93
C LEU A 233 -2.38 -24.21 31.44
N ALA A 234 -1.17 -24.37 30.94
CA ALA A 234 -0.24 -25.40 31.42
C ALA A 234 0.46 -25.04 32.75
N THR A 235 0.30 -23.79 33.20
CA THR A 235 0.88 -23.28 34.47
C THR A 235 -0.12 -23.14 35.60
N GLU A 236 -1.39 -23.41 35.37
CA GLU A 236 -2.46 -23.56 36.40
C GLU A 236 -2.66 -25.02 36.80
#